data_fdf0c2a8c2b1339232d7ae9af6fb2815
#
_entry.id   fdf0c2a8c2b1339232d7ae9af6fb2815
#
_cell.length_a   1.000
_cell.length_b   1.000
_cell.length_c   1.000
_cell.angle_alpha   90.00
_cell.angle_beta   90.00
_cell.angle_gamma   90.00
#
_symmetry.space_group_name_H-M   'P 1'
#
loop_
_entity.id
_entity.type
_entity.pdbx_description
1 polymer ?
#
loop_
_entity_poly.entity_id
_entity_poly.type
_entity_poly.pdbx_seq_one_letter_code
_entity_poly.pdbx_strand_id
1 'polypeptide(L)'
;MKVVWTNGCFDILHRGHIELFKFCKEQGDRLVVGIDADERVKENKGRDRPFNNEEDRLFFLESIKYIDKVVMFSTDEELEQRLIENNIDILVVGSDWKGKRVVGQQKVNKVLFFDRIGTYSTTSLSLIHI
;
A
#
# COMPACT_ATOMS: atom_id res chain seq x y z
N MET A 1 -21.22 -3.44 -3.58
CA MET A 1 -19.89 -4.01 -3.24
C MET A 1 -18.99 -2.92 -2.70
N LYS A 2 -18.33 -3.20 -1.58
CA LYS A 2 -17.38 -2.24 -1.02
C LYS A 2 -15.96 -2.62 -1.43
N VAL A 3 -15.25 -1.67 -2.03
CA VAL A 3 -13.88 -1.85 -2.51
C VAL A 3 -12.93 -1.10 -1.59
N VAL A 4 -11.93 -1.81 -1.09
CA VAL A 4 -10.94 -1.28 -0.14
C VAL A 4 -9.62 -1.09 -0.85
N TRP A 5 -8.89 -0.05 -0.48
CA TRP A 5 -7.58 0.28 -1.02
C TRP A 5 -6.58 0.52 0.10
N THR A 6 -5.38 0.04 -0.11
CA THR A 6 -4.21 0.49 0.63
C THR A 6 -3.05 0.61 -0.35
N ASN A 7 -2.07 1.46 -0.06
CA ASN A 7 -0.93 1.63 -0.96
C ASN A 7 0.37 1.78 -0.19
N GLY A 8 1.46 1.53 -0.87
CA GLY A 8 2.79 1.66 -0.32
C GLY A 8 3.85 1.19 -1.29
N CYS A 9 5.08 1.22 -0.84
CA CYS A 9 6.23 0.71 -1.59
C CYS A 9 6.25 -0.82 -1.60
N PHE A 10 6.01 -1.43 -0.44
CA PHE A 10 6.02 -2.88 -0.24
C PHE A 10 7.27 -3.54 -0.83
N ASP A 11 8.41 -2.96 -0.52
CA ASP A 11 9.70 -3.43 -1.05
C ASP A 11 10.11 -4.76 -0.42
N ILE A 12 10.19 -4.79 0.91
CA ILE A 12 10.48 -6.00 1.66
C ILE A 12 9.24 -6.32 2.50
N LEU A 13 8.54 -7.38 2.14
CA LEU A 13 7.32 -7.76 2.86
C LEU A 13 7.65 -8.43 4.19
N HIS A 14 6.83 -8.16 5.19
CA HIS A 14 6.91 -8.78 6.50
C HIS A 14 5.50 -9.06 7.00
N ARG A 15 5.43 -9.71 8.18
CA ARG A 15 4.14 -10.11 8.74
C ARG A 15 3.17 -8.93 8.91
N GLY A 16 3.70 -7.76 9.28
CA GLY A 16 2.88 -6.55 9.44
C GLY A 16 2.13 -6.17 8.18
N HIS A 17 2.76 -6.32 7.03
CA HIS A 17 2.09 -6.07 5.73
C HIS A 17 0.96 -7.07 5.51
N ILE A 18 1.19 -8.34 5.80
CA ILE A 18 0.17 -9.37 5.59
C ILE A 18 -1.02 -9.12 6.53
N GLU A 19 -0.76 -8.73 7.78
CA GLU A 19 -1.83 -8.38 8.72
C GLU A 19 -2.63 -7.17 8.23
N LEU A 20 -1.95 -6.19 7.63
CA LEU A 20 -2.59 -5.03 7.00
C LEU A 20 -3.55 -5.49 5.89
N PHE A 21 -3.09 -6.35 5.00
CA PHE A 21 -3.90 -6.83 3.88
C PHE A 21 -5.10 -7.64 4.36
N LYS A 22 -4.90 -8.46 5.39
CA LYS A 22 -5.98 -9.20 6.02
C LYS A 22 -7.02 -8.26 6.60
N PHE A 23 -6.58 -7.25 7.35
CA PHE A 23 -7.47 -6.23 7.89
C PHE A 23 -8.26 -5.53 6.79
N CYS A 24 -7.58 -5.12 5.73
CA CYS A 24 -8.23 -4.46 4.60
C CYS A 24 -9.30 -5.33 3.97
N LYS A 25 -8.99 -6.60 3.74
CA LYS A 25 -9.94 -7.53 3.14
C LYS A 25 -11.19 -7.70 4.00
N GLU A 26 -11.02 -7.64 5.31
CA GLU A 26 -12.14 -7.76 6.26
C GLU A 26 -13.07 -6.54 6.25
N GLN A 27 -12.61 -5.41 5.73
CA GLN A 27 -13.40 -4.17 5.71
C GLN A 27 -14.36 -4.08 4.50
N GLY A 28 -14.22 -4.95 3.52
CA GLY A 28 -15.06 -4.89 2.34
C GLY A 28 -15.05 -6.20 1.56
N ASP A 29 -15.50 -6.10 0.31
CA ASP A 29 -15.66 -7.28 -0.55
C ASP A 29 -14.46 -7.53 -1.45
N ARG A 30 -13.71 -6.48 -1.76
CA ARG A 30 -12.59 -6.53 -2.71
C ARG A 30 -11.45 -5.64 -2.20
N LEU A 31 -10.24 -6.14 -2.26
CA LEU A 31 -9.05 -5.36 -1.90
C LEU A 31 -8.20 -5.08 -3.14
N VAL A 32 -7.96 -3.79 -3.39
CA VAL A 32 -7.05 -3.31 -4.41
C VAL A 32 -5.84 -2.69 -3.71
N VAL A 33 -4.65 -3.11 -4.07
CA VAL A 33 -3.41 -2.58 -3.49
C VAL A 33 -2.68 -1.77 -4.55
N GLY A 34 -2.30 -0.54 -4.19
CA GLY A 34 -1.49 0.31 -5.05
C GLY A 34 -0.04 0.24 -4.63
N ILE A 35 0.86 0.13 -5.60
CA ILE A 35 2.30 0.14 -5.33
C ILE A 35 2.98 1.32 -6.01
N ASP A 36 3.94 1.90 -5.31
CA ASP A 36 4.81 2.95 -5.88
C ASP A 36 5.65 2.33 -6.99
N ALA A 37 5.63 2.93 -8.18
CA ALA A 37 6.53 2.52 -9.25
C ALA A 37 7.98 2.78 -8.83
N ASP A 38 8.94 2.08 -9.44
CA ASP A 38 10.36 2.21 -9.09
C ASP A 38 10.83 3.66 -9.08
N GLU A 39 10.42 4.42 -10.06
CA GLU A 39 10.79 5.82 -10.21
C GLU A 39 10.34 6.66 -9.00
N ARG A 40 9.10 6.45 -8.53
CA ARG A 40 8.57 7.15 -7.36
C ARG A 40 9.31 6.73 -6.09
N VAL A 41 9.65 5.46 -5.95
CA VAL A 41 10.41 4.97 -4.81
C VAL A 41 11.78 5.64 -4.74
N LYS A 42 12.46 5.76 -5.88
CA LYS A 42 13.77 6.42 -5.95
C LYS A 42 13.69 7.89 -5.57
N GLU A 43 12.65 8.59 -6.00
CA GLU A 43 12.45 9.98 -5.65
C GLU A 43 12.22 10.18 -4.15
N ASN A 44 11.45 9.29 -3.52
CA ASN A 44 11.06 9.42 -2.12
C ASN A 44 12.05 8.81 -1.15
N LYS A 45 12.77 7.76 -1.53
CA LYS A 45 13.60 6.96 -0.62
C LYS A 45 15.07 6.87 -1.03
N GLY A 46 15.45 7.45 -2.15
CA GLY A 46 16.83 7.46 -2.62
C GLY A 46 17.10 6.42 -3.72
N ARG A 47 18.27 6.56 -4.36
CA ARG A 47 18.62 5.76 -5.54
C ARG A 47 18.89 4.29 -5.25
N ASP A 48 19.16 3.96 -3.99
CA ASP A 48 19.42 2.57 -3.59
C ASP A 48 18.14 1.77 -3.39
N ARG A 49 16.99 2.41 -3.56
CA ARG A 49 15.68 1.79 -3.38
C ARG A 49 14.92 1.81 -4.72
N PRO A 50 14.03 0.83 -4.97
CA PRO A 50 13.72 -0.29 -4.10
C PRO A 50 14.78 -1.41 -4.22
N PHE A 51 14.80 -2.32 -3.26
CA PHE A 51 15.64 -3.54 -3.34
C PHE A 51 15.03 -4.51 -4.35
N ASN A 52 13.71 -4.61 -4.37
CA ASN A 52 12.97 -5.39 -5.35
C ASN A 52 12.36 -4.43 -6.37
N ASN A 53 12.53 -4.73 -7.67
CA ASN A 53 11.96 -3.90 -8.71
C ASN A 53 10.43 -3.99 -8.72
N GLU A 54 9.78 -3.08 -9.45
CA GLU A 54 8.33 -3.01 -9.48
C GLU A 54 7.66 -4.28 -10.00
N GLU A 55 8.27 -4.96 -10.95
CA GLU A 55 7.73 -6.20 -11.49
C GLU A 55 7.74 -7.32 -10.45
N ASP A 56 8.82 -7.44 -9.69
CA ASP A 56 8.93 -8.43 -8.63
C ASP A 56 7.98 -8.11 -7.48
N ARG A 57 7.87 -6.83 -7.11
CA ARG A 57 6.95 -6.40 -6.06
C ARG A 57 5.50 -6.69 -6.44
N LEU A 58 5.15 -6.43 -7.69
CA LEU A 58 3.83 -6.74 -8.23
C LEU A 58 3.56 -8.24 -8.13
N PHE A 59 4.50 -9.06 -8.56
CA PHE A 59 4.37 -10.51 -8.52
C PHE A 59 4.15 -11.03 -7.11
N PHE A 60 4.94 -10.55 -6.14
CA PHE A 60 4.80 -10.96 -4.75
C PHE A 60 3.43 -10.61 -4.20
N LEU A 61 2.95 -9.40 -4.46
CA LEU A 61 1.66 -8.95 -3.96
C LEU A 61 0.50 -9.70 -4.61
N GLU A 62 0.60 -9.99 -5.90
CA GLU A 62 -0.42 -10.76 -6.60
C GLU A 62 -0.54 -12.20 -6.08
N SER A 63 0.49 -12.68 -5.40
CA SER A 63 0.51 -14.03 -4.82
C SER A 63 -0.12 -14.10 -3.43
N ILE A 64 -0.49 -12.96 -2.85
CA ILE A 64 -1.08 -12.89 -1.52
C ILE A 64 -2.60 -13.11 -1.62
N LYS A 65 -3.10 -14.08 -0.86
CA LYS A 65 -4.52 -14.50 -0.95
C LYS A 65 -5.54 -13.42 -0.61
N TYR A 66 -5.16 -12.41 0.20
CA TYR A 66 -6.08 -11.34 0.59
C TYR A 66 -6.25 -10.27 -0.49
N ILE A 67 -5.35 -10.21 -1.46
CA ILE A 67 -5.32 -9.15 -2.46
C ILE A 67 -6.03 -9.61 -3.73
N ASP A 68 -7.00 -8.82 -4.19
CA ASP A 68 -7.75 -9.13 -5.40
C ASP A 68 -7.14 -8.48 -6.65
N LYS A 69 -6.49 -7.33 -6.49
CA LYS A 69 -5.90 -6.62 -7.62
C LYS A 69 -4.75 -5.76 -7.14
N VAL A 70 -3.70 -5.66 -7.95
CA VAL A 70 -2.57 -4.76 -7.68
C VAL A 70 -2.45 -3.79 -8.86
N VAL A 71 -2.25 -2.51 -8.56
CA VAL A 71 -2.04 -1.46 -9.58
C VAL A 71 -0.82 -0.65 -9.20
N MET A 72 -0.19 -0.02 -10.21
CA MET A 72 0.98 0.84 -10.01
C MET A 72 0.63 2.31 -10.22
N PHE A 73 1.37 3.19 -9.55
CA PHE A 73 1.26 4.62 -9.78
C PHE A 73 2.62 5.29 -9.55
N SER A 74 2.88 6.36 -10.28
CA SER A 74 4.14 7.12 -10.19
C SER A 74 3.94 8.50 -9.56
N THR A 75 2.74 9.06 -9.64
CA THR A 75 2.44 10.41 -9.14
C THR A 75 1.20 10.39 -8.26
N ASP A 76 1.02 11.45 -7.48
CA ASP A 76 -0.19 11.61 -6.66
C ASP A 76 -1.43 11.65 -7.54
N GLU A 77 -1.34 12.30 -8.70
CA GLU A 77 -2.44 12.38 -9.67
C GLU A 77 -2.83 11.01 -10.18
N GLU A 78 -1.84 10.17 -10.48
CA GLU A 78 -2.10 8.80 -10.91
C GLU A 78 -2.73 7.98 -9.79
N LEU A 79 -2.26 8.17 -8.55
CA LEU A 79 -2.85 7.49 -7.40
C LEU A 79 -4.34 7.82 -7.31
N GLU A 80 -4.68 9.10 -7.36
CA GLU A 80 -6.08 9.54 -7.29
C GLU A 80 -6.90 8.98 -8.46
N GLN A 81 -6.31 8.93 -9.65
CA GLN A 81 -6.96 8.35 -10.82
C GLN A 81 -7.24 6.86 -10.64
N ARG A 82 -6.29 6.11 -10.05
CA ARG A 82 -6.48 4.69 -9.76
C ARG A 82 -7.63 4.46 -8.77
N LEU A 83 -7.77 5.34 -7.78
CA LEU A 83 -8.88 5.26 -6.83
C LEU A 83 -10.22 5.40 -7.55
N ILE A 84 -10.33 6.34 -8.46
CA ILE A 84 -11.57 6.57 -9.24
C ILE A 84 -11.85 5.39 -10.17
N GLU A 85 -10.86 4.96 -10.93
CA GLU A 85 -11.00 3.87 -11.90
C GLU A 85 -11.45 2.56 -11.25
N ASN A 86 -11.01 2.32 -10.01
CA ASN A 86 -11.30 1.08 -9.30
C ASN A 86 -12.49 1.21 -8.36
N ASN A 87 -13.17 2.35 -8.36
CA ASN A 87 -14.37 2.60 -7.55
C ASN A 87 -14.12 2.35 -6.06
N ILE A 88 -13.02 2.89 -5.55
CA ILE A 88 -12.61 2.68 -4.16
C ILE A 88 -13.57 3.39 -3.20
N ASP A 89 -14.06 2.66 -2.21
CA ASP A 89 -14.93 3.18 -1.16
C ASP A 89 -14.18 3.51 0.11
N ILE A 90 -13.21 2.67 0.47
CA ILE A 90 -12.49 2.74 1.76
C ILE A 90 -11.00 2.78 1.49
N LEU A 91 -10.33 3.78 2.06
CA LEU A 91 -8.88 3.92 2.01
C LEU A 91 -8.32 3.54 3.38
N VAL A 92 -7.37 2.61 3.43
CA VAL A 92 -6.72 2.20 4.68
C VAL A 92 -5.27 2.65 4.68
N VAL A 93 -4.87 3.33 5.75
CA VAL A 93 -3.49 3.79 5.95
C VAL A 93 -3.02 3.43 7.35
N GLY A 94 -1.72 3.48 7.60
CA GLY A 94 -1.17 3.25 8.92
C GLY A 94 -1.63 4.33 9.92
N SER A 95 -1.69 3.97 11.19
CA SER A 95 -2.15 4.90 12.24
C SER A 95 -1.25 6.11 12.42
N ASP A 96 0.02 6.04 12.01
CA ASP A 96 0.94 7.16 12.04
C ASP A 96 0.52 8.30 11.09
N TRP A 97 -0.44 8.05 10.20
CA TRP A 97 -1.02 9.07 9.33
C TRP A 97 -2.21 9.81 9.93
N LYS A 98 -2.63 9.47 11.15
CA LYS A 98 -3.71 10.19 11.82
C LYS A 98 -3.34 11.66 12.00
N GLY A 99 -4.27 12.55 11.63
CA GLY A 99 -4.05 13.99 11.72
C GLY A 99 -3.23 14.58 10.59
N LYS A 100 -2.77 13.76 9.65
CA LYS A 100 -2.00 14.20 8.47
C LYS A 100 -2.85 14.08 7.22
N ARG A 101 -2.48 14.84 6.19
CA ARG A 101 -3.15 14.74 4.91
C ARG A 101 -2.79 13.41 4.25
N VAL A 102 -3.83 12.68 3.83
CA VAL A 102 -3.67 11.42 3.09
C VAL A 102 -4.05 11.68 1.64
N VAL A 103 -3.13 11.38 0.71
CA VAL A 103 -3.39 11.57 -0.73
C VAL A 103 -4.56 10.69 -1.14
N GLY A 104 -5.54 11.30 -1.82
CA GLY A 104 -6.71 10.62 -2.32
C GLY A 104 -7.88 10.54 -1.33
N GLN A 105 -7.71 11.05 -0.11
CA GLN A 105 -8.77 10.96 0.91
C GLN A 105 -10.09 11.60 0.47
N GLN A 106 -10.04 12.58 -0.43
CA GLN A 106 -11.22 13.25 -0.95
C GLN A 106 -11.92 12.45 -2.05
N LYS A 107 -11.30 11.40 -2.56
CA LYS A 107 -11.82 10.58 -3.65
C LYS A 107 -12.51 9.31 -3.17
N VAL A 108 -12.57 9.11 -1.86
CA VAL A 108 -13.17 7.92 -1.26
C VAL A 108 -14.19 8.33 -0.20
N ASN A 109 -15.02 7.38 0.20
CA ASN A 109 -16.09 7.63 1.18
C ASN A 109 -15.59 7.59 2.62
N LYS A 110 -14.54 6.82 2.89
CA LYS A 110 -14.08 6.57 4.24
C LYS A 110 -12.58 6.32 4.28
N VAL A 111 -11.92 6.81 5.32
CA VAL A 111 -10.51 6.51 5.60
C VAL A 111 -10.44 5.79 6.93
N LEU A 112 -9.78 4.64 6.95
CA LEU A 112 -9.53 3.87 8.16
C LEU A 112 -8.04 3.83 8.47
N PHE A 113 -7.73 3.74 9.74
CA PHE A 113 -6.34 3.69 10.20
C PHE A 113 -6.05 2.33 10.81
N PHE A 114 -4.95 1.72 10.38
CA PHE A 114 -4.53 0.42 10.86
C PHE A 114 -3.33 0.56 11.79
N ASP A 115 -3.43 0.03 13.01
CA ASP A 115 -2.34 0.06 13.96
C ASP A 115 -1.35 -1.05 13.64
N ARG A 116 -0.06 -0.69 13.60
CA ARG A 116 1.00 -1.66 13.37
C ARG A 116 1.01 -2.71 14.49
N ILE A 117 1.25 -3.95 14.10
CA ILE A 117 1.40 -5.06 15.02
C ILE A 117 2.89 -5.28 15.27
N GLY A 118 3.32 -5.09 16.52
CA GLY A 118 4.72 -5.26 16.91
C GLY A 118 5.62 -4.16 16.36
N THR A 119 6.91 -4.49 16.19
CA THR A 119 7.94 -3.55 15.74
C THR A 119 8.33 -3.75 14.28
N TYR A 120 7.54 -4.48 13.52
CA TYR A 120 7.85 -4.78 12.12
C TYR A 120 7.76 -3.52 11.27
N SER A 121 8.81 -3.29 10.46
CA SER A 121 8.80 -2.27 9.43
C SER A 121 9.84 -2.66 8.38
N THR A 122 9.65 -2.19 7.16
CA THR A 122 10.61 -2.42 6.08
C THR A 122 11.97 -1.84 6.43
N THR A 123 11.99 -0.65 7.03
CA THR A 123 13.25 -0.01 7.42
C THR A 123 14.00 -0.82 8.47
N SER A 124 13.30 -1.29 9.50
CA SER A 124 13.92 -2.14 10.53
C SER A 124 14.48 -3.42 9.94
N LEU A 125 13.73 -4.06 9.05
CA LEU A 125 14.18 -5.28 8.39
C LEU A 125 15.40 -5.02 7.51
N SER A 126 15.40 -3.90 6.78
CA SER A 126 16.53 -3.52 5.94
C SER A 126 17.81 -3.31 6.76
N LEU A 127 17.71 -2.70 7.92
CA LEU A 127 18.85 -2.44 8.79
C LEU A 127 19.38 -3.71 9.44
N ILE A 128 18.52 -4.70 9.68
CA ILE A 128 18.88 -5.94 10.36
C ILE A 128 19.39 -6.99 9.38
N HIS A 129 18.79 -7.08 8.20
CA HIS A 129 19.00 -8.19 7.26
C HIS A 129 19.81 -7.83 6.01
N ILE A 130 20.21 -6.58 5.91
CA ILE A 130 21.06 -6.10 4.81
C ILE A 130 22.38 -5.49 5.37
#